data_5d1863e80de749ecebea02cbf06b5156
#
_entry.id   5d1863e80de749ecebea02cbf06b5156
#
_cell.length_a   1.000
_cell.length_b   1.000
_cell.length_c   1.000
_cell.angle_alpha   90.00
_cell.angle_beta   90.00
_cell.angle_gamma   90.00
#
_symmetry.space_group_name_H-M   'P 1'
#
loop_
_entity.id
_entity.type
_entity.pdbx_description
1 polymer ?
#
loop_
_entity_poly.entity_id
_entity_poly.type
_entity_poly.pdbx_seq_one_letter_code
_entity_poly.pdbx_strand_id
1 'polypeptide(L)'
;MKQSFFPDTGLWRKGNIHSHTTRTDGLCPPEQQIRDYHAHGYDFLSITDHNVIDSHQLGKDVDICMIPGWERDIRHTELNTACIHVLGLLFSDAAETPASEVRRYDCLEIPDQQLLDEMRG
;
A
#
# COMPACT_ATOMS: atom_id res chain seq x y z
N MET A 1 5.74 0.79 -34.69
CA MET A 1 4.34 0.87 -34.19
C MET A 1 4.38 1.52 -32.82
N LYS A 2 3.58 2.53 -32.58
CA LYS A 2 3.38 3.04 -31.21
C LYS A 2 2.41 2.07 -30.52
N GLN A 3 2.87 1.34 -29.53
CA GLN A 3 2.02 0.50 -28.70
C GLN A 3 1.38 1.38 -27.63
N SER A 4 0.05 1.49 -27.63
CA SER A 4 -0.67 2.13 -26.53
C SER A 4 -0.72 1.16 -25.35
N PHE A 5 -0.32 1.61 -24.18
CA PHE A 5 -0.43 0.83 -22.94
C PHE A 5 -1.84 0.94 -22.31
N PHE A 6 -2.64 1.86 -22.82
CA PHE A 6 -4.00 2.08 -22.32
C PHE A 6 -5.03 1.71 -23.40
N PRO A 7 -6.15 1.13 -23.00
CA PRO A 7 -7.24 0.87 -23.96
C PRO A 7 -7.80 2.19 -24.51
N ASP A 8 -8.26 2.16 -25.75
CA ASP A 8 -8.88 3.32 -26.41
C ASP A 8 -10.24 3.70 -25.82
N THR A 9 -10.81 2.82 -25.01
CA THR A 9 -12.10 2.99 -24.34
C THR A 9 -11.97 2.71 -22.86
N GLY A 10 -12.66 3.46 -22.03
CA GLY A 10 -12.67 3.30 -20.58
C GLY A 10 -12.93 4.62 -19.85
N LEU A 11 -12.94 4.55 -18.55
CA LEU A 11 -13.04 5.72 -17.67
C LEU A 11 -11.73 5.89 -16.92
N TRP A 12 -11.25 7.10 -16.88
CA TRP A 12 -10.14 7.47 -16.01
C TRP A 12 -10.63 7.52 -14.57
N ARG A 13 -9.88 6.88 -13.67
CA ARG A 13 -10.14 6.88 -12.25
C ARG A 13 -9.00 7.58 -11.52
N LYS A 14 -9.35 8.39 -10.53
CA LYS A 14 -8.39 9.10 -9.70
C LYS A 14 -8.09 8.27 -8.46
N GLY A 15 -6.82 7.96 -8.22
CA GLY A 15 -6.44 7.18 -7.05
C GLY A 15 -5.10 7.54 -6.48
N ASN A 16 -4.84 7.06 -5.26
CA ASN A 16 -3.54 7.08 -4.63
C ASN A 16 -3.21 5.69 -4.10
N ILE A 17 -2.03 5.20 -4.43
CA ILE A 17 -1.55 3.85 -4.07
C ILE A 17 -0.47 3.85 -2.98
N HIS A 18 -0.19 5.00 -2.40
CA HIS A 18 0.82 5.14 -1.34
C HIS A 18 0.44 6.25 -0.38
N SER A 19 0.12 5.89 0.85
CA SER A 19 -0.23 6.85 1.89
C SER A 19 -0.05 6.25 3.29
N HIS A 20 0.28 7.13 4.26
CA HIS A 20 0.52 6.75 5.65
C HIS A 20 -0.52 7.37 6.57
N THR A 21 -0.78 6.68 7.67
CA THR A 21 -1.71 7.13 8.70
C THR A 21 -1.02 7.25 10.05
N THR A 22 -1.77 7.67 11.08
CA THR A 22 -1.27 7.71 12.45
C THR A 22 -0.93 6.34 13.04
N ARG A 23 -1.10 5.27 12.27
CA ARG A 23 -0.61 3.94 12.66
C ARG A 23 0.90 3.83 12.56
N THR A 24 1.50 4.64 11.70
CA THR A 24 2.95 4.82 11.59
C THR A 24 3.33 6.29 11.69
N ASP A 25 3.61 6.96 10.62
CA ASP A 25 4.17 8.32 10.58
C ASP A 25 3.27 9.33 9.83
N GLY A 26 2.08 8.91 9.42
CA GLY A 26 1.09 9.81 8.83
C GLY A 26 0.40 10.71 9.85
N LEU A 27 -0.27 11.73 9.38
CA LEU A 27 -0.85 12.79 10.20
C LEU A 27 -2.30 12.52 10.62
N CYS A 28 -3.03 11.70 9.87
CA CYS A 28 -4.45 11.45 10.07
C CYS A 28 -4.73 9.99 10.42
N PRO A 29 -5.74 9.71 11.26
CA PRO A 29 -6.25 8.34 11.41
C PRO A 29 -6.76 7.78 10.07
N PRO A 30 -6.73 6.44 9.88
CA PRO A 30 -7.16 5.81 8.62
C PRO A 30 -8.55 6.27 8.17
N GLU A 31 -9.52 6.28 9.07
CA GLU A 31 -10.91 6.63 8.75
C GLU A 31 -11.06 8.10 8.31
N GLN A 32 -10.27 9.00 8.89
CA GLN A 32 -10.27 10.41 8.47
C GLN A 32 -9.63 10.54 7.10
N GLN A 33 -8.50 9.89 6.88
CA GLN A 33 -7.79 9.92 5.60
C GLN A 33 -8.67 9.41 4.46
N ILE A 34 -9.38 8.30 4.65
CA ILE A 34 -10.30 7.74 3.67
C ILE A 34 -11.38 8.77 3.31
N ARG A 35 -12.01 9.39 4.31
CA ARG A 35 -13.02 10.44 4.07
C ARG A 35 -12.45 11.65 3.33
N ASP A 36 -11.23 12.06 3.66
CA ASP A 36 -10.59 13.20 3.02
C ASP A 36 -10.28 12.92 1.55
N TYR A 37 -9.74 11.74 1.24
CA TYR A 37 -9.51 11.34 -0.15
C TYR A 37 -10.83 11.25 -0.94
N HIS A 38 -11.85 10.63 -0.38
CA HIS A 38 -13.17 10.58 -1.01
C HIS A 38 -13.76 11.98 -1.25
N ALA A 39 -13.68 12.86 -0.26
CA ALA A 39 -14.17 14.26 -0.39
C ALA A 39 -13.43 15.05 -1.48
N HIS A 40 -12.17 14.66 -1.79
CA HIS A 40 -11.38 15.24 -2.88
C HIS A 40 -11.55 14.50 -4.23
N GLY A 41 -12.56 13.60 -4.32
CA GLY A 41 -12.93 12.93 -5.56
C GLY A 41 -11.97 11.81 -5.98
N TYR A 42 -11.36 11.14 -5.03
CA TYR A 42 -10.60 9.93 -5.33
C TYR A 42 -11.53 8.71 -5.40
N ASP A 43 -11.34 7.90 -6.41
CA ASP A 43 -12.10 6.68 -6.66
C ASP A 43 -11.52 5.47 -5.91
N PHE A 44 -10.20 5.48 -5.68
CA PHE A 44 -9.52 4.40 -4.94
C PHE A 44 -8.34 4.92 -4.11
N LEU A 45 -8.04 4.17 -3.05
CA LEU A 45 -6.97 4.50 -2.11
C LEU A 45 -6.29 3.22 -1.60
N SER A 46 -4.96 3.26 -1.46
CA SER A 46 -4.22 2.31 -0.66
C SER A 46 -3.57 3.03 0.53
N ILE A 47 -3.82 2.52 1.73
CA ILE A 47 -3.09 2.88 2.93
C ILE A 47 -1.95 1.87 3.05
N THR A 48 -0.73 2.38 3.07
CA THR A 48 0.50 1.58 3.02
C THR A 48 1.41 1.96 4.18
N ASP A 49 0.89 1.87 5.37
CA ASP A 49 1.64 2.14 6.58
C ASP A 49 2.90 1.24 6.69
N HIS A 50 3.97 1.75 7.30
CA HIS A 50 5.24 1.04 7.44
C HIS A 50 5.09 -0.28 8.19
N ASN A 51 5.42 -1.38 7.52
CA ASN A 51 5.36 -2.73 8.06
C ASN A 51 3.99 -3.14 8.65
N VAL A 52 2.92 -2.47 8.24
CA VAL A 52 1.57 -2.71 8.74
C VAL A 52 0.64 -3.01 7.58
N ILE A 53 0.01 -4.17 7.59
CA ILE A 53 -1.14 -4.46 6.73
C ILE A 53 -2.40 -4.25 7.56
N ASP A 54 -3.28 -3.40 7.05
CA ASP A 54 -4.58 -3.18 7.65
C ASP A 54 -5.67 -3.98 6.95
N SER A 55 -6.76 -4.22 7.68
CA SER A 55 -7.90 -4.89 7.09
C SER A 55 -8.66 -3.95 6.15
N HIS A 56 -9.19 -4.50 5.06
CA HIS A 56 -10.00 -3.81 4.04
C HIS A 56 -11.36 -3.34 4.54
N GLN A 57 -11.64 -3.52 5.81
CA GLN A 57 -12.90 -3.12 6.42
C GLN A 57 -12.96 -1.60 6.68
N LEU A 58 -11.80 -0.94 6.56
CA LEU A 58 -11.74 0.52 6.62
C LEU A 58 -12.48 1.13 5.42
N GLY A 59 -13.32 2.11 5.69
CA GLY A 59 -14.01 2.85 4.63
C GLY A 59 -15.25 2.19 4.05
N LYS A 60 -15.80 1.12 4.64
CA LYS A 60 -17.04 0.48 4.16
C LYS A 60 -18.24 1.40 4.08
N ASP A 61 -18.23 2.46 4.85
CA ASP A 61 -19.24 3.53 4.88
C ASP A 61 -18.95 4.67 3.90
N VAL A 62 -17.87 4.56 3.13
CA VAL A 62 -17.42 5.56 2.14
C VAL A 62 -17.34 4.89 0.77
N ASP A 63 -17.90 5.55 -0.25
CA ASP A 63 -17.86 5.04 -1.64
C ASP A 63 -16.50 5.28 -2.28
N ILE A 64 -15.49 4.57 -1.77
CA ILE A 64 -14.12 4.57 -2.27
C ILE A 64 -13.58 3.13 -2.30
N CYS A 65 -12.93 2.75 -3.39
CA CYS A 65 -12.33 1.43 -3.49
C CYS A 65 -11.02 1.38 -2.68
N MET A 66 -10.99 0.56 -1.64
CA MET A 66 -9.78 0.36 -0.85
C MET A 66 -8.93 -0.77 -1.45
N ILE A 67 -7.67 -0.45 -1.79
CA ILE A 67 -6.67 -1.42 -2.22
C ILE A 67 -5.77 -1.71 -1.03
N PRO A 68 -5.75 -2.95 -0.54
CA PRO A 68 -4.89 -3.33 0.56
C PRO A 68 -3.42 -3.21 0.23
N GLY A 69 -2.64 -2.70 1.14
CA GLY A 69 -1.22 -2.56 0.92
C GLY A 69 -0.43 -2.32 2.19
N TRP A 70 0.85 -2.33 2.05
CA TRP A 70 1.81 -1.94 3.09
C TRP A 70 3.09 -1.40 2.46
N GLU A 71 3.85 -0.64 3.19
CA GLU A 71 5.22 -0.30 2.85
C GLU A 71 6.17 -1.13 3.71
N ARG A 72 6.97 -1.95 3.06
CA ARG A 72 7.95 -2.80 3.74
C ARG A 72 9.26 -2.06 3.86
N ASP A 73 9.73 -1.89 5.10
CA ASP A 73 11.06 -1.39 5.38
C ASP A 73 12.06 -2.54 5.28
N ILE A 74 13.05 -2.38 4.42
CA ILE A 74 14.14 -3.34 4.25
C ILE A 74 15.43 -2.63 4.57
N ARG A 75 16.07 -3.03 5.65
CA ARG A 75 17.36 -2.48 6.05
C ARG A 75 18.49 -3.18 5.32
N HIS A 76 19.32 -2.36 4.73
CA HIS A 76 20.51 -2.80 4.03
C HIS A 76 21.61 -3.15 5.04
N THR A 77 22.07 -4.40 5.09
CA THR A 77 23.02 -4.85 6.11
C THR A 77 24.43 -4.32 5.90
N GLU A 78 24.82 -4.03 4.65
CA GLU A 78 26.16 -3.58 4.32
C GLU A 78 26.33 -2.05 4.38
N LEU A 79 25.27 -1.30 4.12
CA LEU A 79 25.33 0.17 4.09
C LEU A 79 24.88 0.85 5.39
N ASN A 80 24.59 0.12 6.42
CA ASN A 80 24.25 0.51 7.80
C ASN A 80 23.34 1.76 8.00
N THR A 81 22.94 2.42 6.91
CA THR A 81 22.17 3.68 6.93
C THR A 81 21.07 3.76 5.88
N ALA A 82 21.09 2.89 4.86
CA ALA A 82 20.09 2.91 3.80
C ALA A 82 18.92 1.98 4.14
N CYS A 83 17.71 2.52 4.12
CA CYS A 83 16.48 1.77 4.15
C CYS A 83 15.87 1.78 2.74
N ILE A 84 15.55 0.61 2.21
CA ILE A 84 14.80 0.47 0.98
C ILE A 84 13.34 0.26 1.38
N HIS A 85 12.45 1.03 0.79
CA HIS A 85 11.02 0.87 0.98
C HIS A 85 10.41 0.18 -0.23
N VAL A 86 9.66 -0.88 0.01
CA VAL A 86 8.98 -1.64 -1.03
C VAL A 86 7.49 -1.64 -0.76
N LEU A 87 6.72 -1.13 -1.74
CA LEU A 87 5.26 -1.16 -1.67
C LEU A 87 4.73 -2.52 -2.10
N GLY A 88 3.94 -3.13 -1.23
CA GLY A 88 3.12 -4.28 -1.56
C GLY A 88 1.66 -3.87 -1.71
N LEU A 89 1.04 -4.26 -2.81
CA LEU A 89 -0.38 -4.04 -3.07
C LEU A 89 -1.06 -5.37 -3.36
N LEU A 90 -2.22 -5.59 -2.77
CA LEU A 90 -2.98 -6.83 -2.93
C LEU A 90 -4.20 -6.58 -3.82
N PHE A 91 -4.25 -7.25 -4.96
CA PHE A 91 -5.34 -7.12 -5.94
C PHE A 91 -6.24 -8.35 -6.03
N SER A 92 -6.13 -9.31 -5.10
CA SER A 92 -6.92 -10.53 -5.14
C SER A 92 -8.03 -10.53 -4.09
N ASP A 93 -9.16 -11.14 -4.42
CA ASP A 93 -10.26 -11.40 -3.49
C ASP A 93 -9.85 -12.35 -2.35
N ALA A 94 -8.70 -13.03 -2.48
CA ALA A 94 -8.14 -13.91 -1.46
C ALA A 94 -7.57 -13.17 -0.25
N ALA A 95 -7.55 -11.86 -0.28
CA ALA A 95 -7.15 -11.03 0.86
C ALA A 95 -8.29 -10.88 1.88
N GLU A 96 -9.02 -11.94 2.19
CA GLU A 96 -9.82 -12.03 3.39
C GLU A 96 -8.91 -12.10 4.62
N THR A 97 -8.17 -11.02 4.85
CA THR A 97 -7.65 -10.79 6.19
C THR A 97 -8.86 -10.49 7.05
N PRO A 98 -9.10 -11.27 8.12
CA PRO A 98 -10.22 -11.01 9.00
C PRO A 98 -10.26 -9.54 9.39
N ALA A 99 -11.43 -8.95 9.40
CA ALA A 99 -11.68 -7.53 9.65
C ALA A 99 -11.05 -6.96 10.94
N SER A 100 -10.50 -7.80 11.78
CA SER A 100 -9.95 -7.48 13.09
C SER A 100 -8.41 -7.53 13.16
N GLU A 101 -7.71 -7.98 12.12
CA GLU A 101 -6.27 -8.16 12.20
C GLU A 101 -5.50 -7.06 11.48
N VAL A 102 -4.94 -6.16 12.27
CA VAL A 102 -3.79 -5.35 11.86
C VAL A 102 -2.55 -6.22 12.03
N ARG A 103 -1.92 -6.60 10.92
CA ARG A 103 -0.67 -7.36 10.97
C ARG A 103 0.51 -6.41 10.96
N ARG A 104 1.38 -6.56 11.94
CA ARG A 104 2.65 -5.85 12.01
C ARG A 104 3.79 -6.82 11.69
N TYR A 105 4.76 -6.31 10.97
CA TYR A 105 5.95 -7.05 10.59
C TYR A 105 7.18 -6.30 11.08
N ASP A 106 8.18 -7.04 11.53
CA ASP A 106 9.48 -6.44 11.84
C ASP A 106 10.18 -5.99 10.56
N CYS A 107 11.02 -4.97 10.67
CA CYS A 107 11.89 -4.57 9.57
C CYS A 107 12.72 -5.77 9.10
N LEU A 108 12.76 -6.02 7.80
CA LEU A 108 13.60 -7.06 7.24
C LEU A 108 15.04 -6.59 7.14
N GLU A 109 15.94 -7.39 7.67
CA GLU A 109 17.38 -7.24 7.44
C GLU A 109 17.80 -8.35 6.46
N ILE A 110 18.02 -8.00 5.23
CA ILE A 110 18.46 -8.95 4.20
C ILE A 110 19.68 -8.42 3.47
N PRO A 111 20.61 -9.33 3.07
CA PRO A 111 21.68 -8.97 2.15
C PRO A 111 21.10 -8.49 0.81
N ASP A 112 21.76 -7.53 0.18
CA ASP A 112 21.31 -6.94 -1.09
C ASP A 112 21.01 -7.94 -2.18
N GLN A 113 21.88 -8.93 -2.31
CA GLN A 113 21.73 -9.94 -3.35
C GLN A 113 20.47 -10.77 -3.15
N GLN A 114 20.14 -11.10 -1.89
CA GLN A 114 18.93 -11.85 -1.59
C GLN A 114 17.67 -11.02 -1.94
N LEU A 115 17.68 -9.73 -1.63
CA LEU A 115 16.57 -8.84 -2.01
C LEU A 115 16.37 -8.81 -3.52
N LEU A 116 17.47 -8.64 -4.27
CA LEU A 116 17.42 -8.60 -5.73
C LEU A 116 16.94 -9.95 -6.32
N ASP A 117 17.32 -11.06 -5.72
CA ASP A 117 16.89 -12.37 -6.16
C ASP A 117 15.41 -12.62 -5.87
N GLU A 118 14.93 -12.22 -4.71
CA GLU A 118 13.51 -12.28 -4.34
C GLU A 118 12.63 -11.37 -5.23
N MET A 119 13.12 -10.19 -5.61
CA MET A 119 12.40 -9.28 -6.51
C MET A 119 12.36 -9.77 -7.96
N ARG A 120 13.26 -10.65 -8.36
CA ARG A 120 13.31 -11.23 -9.72
C ARG A 120 12.38 -12.43 -9.91
N GLY A 121 11.89 -13.03 -8.80
CA GLY A 121 10.90 -14.13 -8.78
C GLY A 121 11.38 -15.37 -9.43
#